data_c61ee52fea9877859931ed4f66026436
#
_entry.id   c61ee52fea9877859931ed4f66026436
#
_cell.length_a   1.000
_cell.length_b   1.000
_cell.length_c   1.000
_cell.angle_alpha   90.00
_cell.angle_beta   90.00
_cell.angle_gamma   90.00
#
_symmetry.space_group_name_H-M   'P 1'
#
loop_
_entity.id
_entity.type
_entity.pdbx_description
1 polymer ?
#
loop_
_entity_poly.entity_id
_entity_poly.type
_entity_poly.pdbx_seq_one_letter_code
_entity_poly.pdbx_strand_id
1 'polypeptide(L)'
;MFLEAVRAVRDEFPNFEYEEQIIDAMAALLIRDPSQFDVIVTTNMYGDILSDEASEIAGSLGMAASLNAGEKFAMAQAQHGSAPSLAGKDQANPSSLIGSAALLLRWIGERREAPQFLAAADAIEQAIKKAVATASTRTADLGGPLGTTAFTDRLLKMIKKP
;
A
#
# COMPACT_ATOMS: atom_id res chain seq x y z
N MET A 1 -27.92 -7.95 -3.92
CA MET A 1 -27.66 -6.64 -3.24
C MET A 1 -26.31 -6.02 -3.61
N PHE A 2 -25.12 -6.62 -3.34
CA PHE A 2 -23.83 -6.00 -3.71
C PHE A 2 -23.68 -5.83 -5.24
N LEU A 3 -23.78 -6.90 -6.02
CA LEU A 3 -23.70 -6.85 -7.49
C LEU A 3 -24.76 -5.96 -8.13
N GLU A 4 -25.96 -5.92 -7.60
CA GLU A 4 -27.04 -5.05 -8.09
C GLU A 4 -26.65 -3.57 -7.94
N ALA A 5 -26.06 -3.18 -6.79
CA ALA A 5 -25.60 -1.83 -6.57
C ALA A 5 -24.44 -1.47 -7.51
N VAL A 6 -23.47 -2.37 -7.69
CA VAL A 6 -22.34 -2.15 -8.61
C VAL A 6 -22.83 -2.02 -10.07
N ARG A 7 -23.76 -2.89 -10.50
CA ARG A 7 -24.32 -2.84 -11.85
C ARG A 7 -25.07 -1.53 -12.11
N ALA A 8 -25.84 -1.04 -11.12
CA ALA A 8 -26.55 0.22 -11.24
C ALA A 8 -25.60 1.41 -11.44
N VAL A 9 -24.49 1.44 -10.69
CA VAL A 9 -23.46 2.48 -10.86
C VAL A 9 -22.73 2.32 -12.21
N ARG A 10 -22.40 1.08 -12.61
CA ARG A 10 -21.75 0.81 -13.90
C ARG A 10 -22.54 1.36 -15.08
N ASP A 11 -23.86 1.29 -15.03
CA ASP A 11 -24.73 1.78 -16.11
C ASP A 11 -24.64 3.30 -16.30
N GLU A 12 -24.19 4.04 -15.30
CA GLU A 12 -23.89 5.49 -15.40
C GLU A 12 -22.53 5.77 -16.07
N PHE A 13 -21.66 4.75 -16.19
CA PHE A 13 -20.29 4.86 -16.72
C PHE A 13 -20.03 3.86 -17.86
N PRO A 14 -20.67 4.00 -19.03
CA PRO A 14 -20.64 2.98 -20.09
C PRO A 14 -19.27 2.79 -20.77
N ASN A 15 -18.30 3.68 -20.52
CA ASN A 15 -16.97 3.63 -21.14
C ASN A 15 -15.97 2.78 -20.34
N PHE A 16 -16.36 2.23 -19.18
CA PHE A 16 -15.50 1.33 -18.40
C PHE A 16 -15.80 -0.13 -18.78
N GLU A 17 -14.76 -0.90 -19.01
CA GLU A 17 -14.87 -2.35 -19.07
C GLU A 17 -15.27 -2.88 -17.69
N TYR A 18 -16.21 -3.81 -17.68
CA TYR A 18 -16.75 -4.36 -16.44
C TYR A 18 -16.88 -5.86 -16.55
N GLU A 19 -16.29 -6.56 -15.59
CA GLU A 19 -16.38 -7.99 -15.44
C GLU A 19 -16.81 -8.38 -14.02
N GLU A 20 -17.43 -9.52 -13.87
CA GLU A 20 -17.80 -10.11 -12.58
C GLU A 20 -17.06 -11.42 -12.38
N GLN A 21 -16.32 -11.51 -11.28
CA GLN A 21 -15.60 -12.72 -10.90
C GLN A 21 -16.10 -13.23 -9.55
N ILE A 22 -16.20 -14.55 -9.44
CA ILE A 22 -16.45 -15.18 -8.14
C ILE A 22 -15.12 -15.18 -7.33
N ILE A 23 -15.23 -15.02 -6.02
CA ILE A 23 -14.09 -14.69 -5.16
C ILE A 23 -12.96 -15.72 -5.22
N ASP A 24 -13.27 -17.01 -5.29
CA ASP A 24 -12.27 -18.09 -5.37
C ASP A 24 -11.50 -18.05 -6.71
N ALA A 25 -12.21 -17.78 -7.81
CA ALA A 25 -11.59 -17.57 -9.11
C ALA A 25 -10.75 -16.29 -9.12
N MET A 26 -11.22 -15.20 -8.49
CA MET A 26 -10.51 -13.93 -8.39
C MET A 26 -9.16 -14.08 -7.68
N ALA A 27 -9.12 -14.78 -6.54
CA ALA A 27 -7.88 -15.08 -5.83
C ALA A 27 -6.86 -15.83 -6.72
N ALA A 28 -7.31 -16.85 -7.44
CA ALA A 28 -6.44 -17.60 -8.34
C ALA A 28 -5.94 -16.77 -9.55
N LEU A 29 -6.80 -15.91 -10.10
CA LEU A 29 -6.45 -15.04 -11.23
C LEU A 29 -5.48 -13.94 -10.82
N LEU A 30 -5.64 -13.39 -9.63
CA LEU A 30 -4.75 -12.37 -9.07
C LEU A 30 -3.31 -12.88 -8.93
N ILE A 31 -3.13 -14.14 -8.52
CA ILE A 31 -1.81 -14.79 -8.48
C ILE A 31 -1.27 -15.07 -9.88
N ARG A 32 -2.15 -15.56 -10.77
CA ARG A 32 -1.74 -16.02 -12.11
C ARG A 32 -1.30 -14.89 -13.02
N ASP A 33 -2.09 -13.82 -13.07
CA ASP A 33 -1.87 -12.66 -13.92
C ASP A 33 -2.55 -11.41 -13.34
N PRO A 34 -1.91 -10.74 -12.38
CA PRO A 34 -2.46 -9.51 -11.79
C PRO A 34 -2.58 -8.35 -12.78
N SER A 35 -1.86 -8.41 -13.92
CA SER A 35 -1.82 -7.31 -14.90
C SER A 35 -3.14 -7.10 -15.66
N GLN A 36 -4.05 -8.07 -15.59
CA GLN A 36 -5.37 -7.96 -16.20
C GLN A 36 -6.36 -7.10 -15.41
N PHE A 37 -6.02 -6.72 -14.17
CA PHE A 37 -6.92 -5.97 -13.30
C PHE A 37 -6.41 -4.56 -13.03
N ASP A 38 -7.19 -3.55 -13.38
CA ASP A 38 -6.91 -2.16 -13.02
C ASP A 38 -7.49 -1.81 -11.65
N VAL A 39 -8.77 -2.14 -11.45
CA VAL A 39 -9.51 -1.85 -10.22
C VAL A 39 -10.39 -3.04 -9.85
N ILE A 40 -10.32 -3.47 -8.61
CA ILE A 40 -11.15 -4.54 -8.05
C ILE A 40 -12.08 -3.94 -7.01
N VAL A 41 -13.40 -4.11 -7.21
CA VAL A 41 -14.43 -3.67 -6.26
C VAL A 41 -15.04 -4.89 -5.58
N THR A 42 -15.01 -4.92 -4.26
CA THR A 42 -15.50 -6.04 -3.48
C THR A 42 -16.04 -5.60 -2.12
N THR A 43 -16.60 -6.54 -1.34
CA THR A 43 -17.02 -6.29 0.04
C THR A 43 -15.81 -6.24 0.98
N ASN A 44 -15.99 -5.66 2.17
CA ASN A 44 -14.91 -5.41 3.13
C ASN A 44 -14.05 -6.65 3.41
N MET A 45 -14.65 -7.77 3.81
CA MET A 45 -13.91 -8.98 4.19
C MET A 45 -13.08 -9.54 3.03
N TYR A 46 -13.65 -9.59 1.83
CA TYR A 46 -12.92 -10.08 0.65
C TYR A 46 -11.87 -9.07 0.18
N GLY A 47 -12.14 -7.78 0.38
CA GLY A 47 -11.17 -6.73 0.11
C GLY A 47 -9.93 -6.88 0.98
N ASP A 48 -10.09 -7.14 2.28
CA ASP A 48 -8.98 -7.37 3.21
C ASP A 48 -8.13 -8.58 2.77
N ILE A 49 -8.78 -9.69 2.36
CA ILE A 49 -8.08 -10.90 1.91
C ILE A 49 -7.31 -10.65 0.60
N LEU A 50 -8.00 -10.11 -0.41
CA LEU A 50 -7.39 -9.90 -1.74
C LEU A 50 -6.32 -8.81 -1.72
N SER A 51 -6.45 -7.78 -0.88
CA SER A 51 -5.43 -6.73 -0.78
C SER A 51 -4.15 -7.22 -0.09
N ASP A 52 -4.26 -8.12 0.89
CA ASP A 52 -3.09 -8.77 1.49
C ASP A 52 -2.40 -9.69 0.49
N GLU A 53 -3.15 -10.47 -0.28
CA GLU A 53 -2.63 -11.32 -1.36
C GLU A 53 -1.93 -10.48 -2.44
N ALA A 54 -2.54 -9.39 -2.89
CA ALA A 54 -1.95 -8.47 -3.85
C ALA A 54 -0.67 -7.82 -3.33
N SER A 55 -0.61 -7.51 -2.03
CA SER A 55 0.56 -6.94 -1.39
C SER A 55 1.74 -7.92 -1.36
N GLU A 56 1.49 -9.21 -1.11
CA GLU A 56 2.51 -10.25 -1.18
C GLU A 56 3.01 -10.46 -2.61
N ILE A 57 2.13 -10.43 -3.61
CA ILE A 57 2.51 -10.50 -5.03
C ILE A 57 3.38 -9.29 -5.43
N ALA A 58 3.07 -8.11 -4.93
CA ALA A 58 3.82 -6.87 -5.19
C ALA A 58 5.17 -6.80 -4.46
N GLY A 59 5.42 -7.70 -3.51
CA GLY A 59 6.70 -7.81 -2.80
C GLY A 59 6.60 -8.27 -1.36
N SER A 60 5.83 -7.61 -0.52
CA SER A 60 5.62 -7.96 0.89
C SER A 60 4.47 -7.15 1.48
N LEU A 61 3.70 -7.77 2.36
CA LEU A 61 2.68 -7.07 3.17
C LEU A 61 3.28 -5.89 3.97
N GLY A 62 4.55 -6.00 4.37
CA GLY A 62 5.30 -4.92 5.03
C GLY A 62 5.54 -3.68 4.16
N MET A 63 5.23 -3.74 2.87
CA MET A 63 5.32 -2.62 1.93
C MET A 63 3.99 -1.89 1.71
N ALA A 64 2.86 -2.52 2.01
CA ALA A 64 1.54 -2.02 1.67
C ALA A 64 1.16 -0.81 2.54
N ALA A 65 1.07 0.37 1.91
CA ALA A 65 0.62 1.59 2.54
C ALA A 65 -0.90 1.75 2.38
N SER A 66 -1.58 2.29 3.39
CA SER A 66 -3.03 2.44 3.40
C SER A 66 -3.48 3.81 3.86
N LEU A 67 -4.47 4.37 3.17
CA LEU A 67 -5.13 5.62 3.49
C LEU A 67 -6.64 5.48 3.34
N ASN A 68 -7.38 5.71 4.41
CA ASN A 68 -8.82 5.90 4.38
C ASN A 68 -9.12 7.39 4.33
N ALA A 69 -9.68 7.88 3.24
CA ALA A 69 -9.92 9.30 3.02
C ALA A 69 -11.40 9.60 2.73
N GLY A 70 -11.93 10.57 3.46
CA GLY A 70 -13.22 11.15 3.20
C GLY A 70 -13.09 12.61 2.72
N GLU A 71 -14.19 13.33 2.70
CA GLU A 71 -14.17 14.74 2.28
C GLU A 71 -13.37 15.65 3.23
N LYS A 72 -13.45 15.43 4.55
CA LYS A 72 -12.91 16.32 5.58
C LYS A 72 -11.77 15.70 6.38
N PHE A 73 -11.73 14.38 6.49
CA PHE A 73 -10.82 13.65 7.33
C PHE A 73 -10.17 12.52 6.57
N ALA A 74 -8.94 12.20 6.94
CA ALA A 74 -8.24 11.03 6.48
C ALA A 74 -7.52 10.34 7.63
N MET A 75 -7.37 9.03 7.53
CA MET A 75 -6.63 8.19 8.47
C MET A 75 -5.69 7.29 7.70
N ALA A 76 -4.42 7.34 8.02
CA ALA A 76 -3.41 6.47 7.47
C ALA A 76 -2.99 5.42 8.50
N GLN A 77 -2.82 4.18 8.07
CA GLN A 77 -2.36 3.08 8.91
C GLN A 77 -1.54 2.09 8.09
N ALA A 78 -0.73 1.28 8.76
CA ALA A 78 -0.14 0.11 8.11
C ALA A 78 -1.26 -0.88 7.77
N GLN A 79 -1.18 -1.51 6.60
CA GLN A 79 -2.18 -2.50 6.18
C GLN A 79 -2.08 -3.78 7.01
N HIS A 80 -0.87 -4.16 7.41
CA HIS A 80 -0.61 -5.36 8.21
C HIS A 80 -1.09 -5.24 9.66
N GLY A 81 -1.31 -6.38 10.32
CA GLY A 81 -1.63 -6.49 11.75
C GLY A 81 -0.44 -6.23 12.67
N SER A 82 -0.60 -6.53 13.95
CA SER A 82 0.38 -6.26 15.03
C SER A 82 1.59 -7.20 15.06
N ALA A 83 1.56 -8.33 14.35
CA ALA A 83 2.63 -9.32 14.25
C ALA A 83 3.35 -9.61 15.60
N PRO A 84 2.65 -10.11 16.65
CA PRO A 84 3.22 -10.27 17.98
C PRO A 84 4.45 -11.18 18.00
N SER A 85 4.57 -12.08 17.03
CA SER A 85 5.75 -12.94 16.86
C SER A 85 7.03 -12.20 16.51
N LEU A 86 6.94 -10.96 15.99
CA LEU A 86 8.08 -10.09 15.62
C LEU A 86 8.42 -9.06 16.70
N ALA A 87 7.59 -8.94 17.74
CA ALA A 87 7.78 -7.94 18.78
C ALA A 87 9.15 -8.07 19.46
N GLY A 88 9.89 -6.97 19.55
CA GLY A 88 11.22 -6.89 20.19
C GLY A 88 12.37 -7.52 19.39
N LYS A 89 12.14 -8.04 18.18
CA LYS A 89 13.16 -8.75 17.38
C LYS A 89 13.89 -7.86 16.36
N ASP A 90 13.51 -6.60 16.20
CA ASP A 90 14.06 -5.68 15.18
C ASP A 90 13.99 -6.25 13.74
N GLN A 91 12.90 -6.94 13.40
CA GLN A 91 12.74 -7.64 12.12
C GLN A 91 11.61 -7.07 11.24
N ALA A 92 10.63 -6.35 11.82
CA ALA A 92 9.51 -5.82 11.10
C ALA A 92 9.95 -4.79 10.03
N ASN A 93 9.37 -4.89 8.83
CA ASN A 93 9.55 -3.88 7.79
C ASN A 93 8.69 -2.65 8.11
N PRO A 94 9.26 -1.46 8.30
CA PRO A 94 8.50 -0.26 8.66
C PRO A 94 7.91 0.48 7.45
N SER A 95 8.13 -0.01 6.23
CA SER A 95 7.78 0.70 4.99
C SER A 95 6.28 0.95 4.86
N SER A 96 5.44 0.00 5.29
CA SER A 96 3.98 0.16 5.24
C SER A 96 3.53 1.40 6.02
N LEU A 97 3.92 1.55 7.28
CA LEU A 97 3.53 2.70 8.11
C LEU A 97 4.17 4.01 7.61
N ILE A 98 5.43 3.98 7.19
CA ILE A 98 6.14 5.15 6.65
C ILE A 98 5.51 5.60 5.32
N GLY A 99 5.16 4.66 4.44
CA GLY A 99 4.45 4.94 3.20
C GLY A 99 3.04 5.48 3.44
N SER A 100 2.34 4.95 4.45
CA SER A 100 1.01 5.46 4.86
C SER A 100 1.09 6.92 5.34
N ALA A 101 2.15 7.29 6.05
CA ALA A 101 2.40 8.68 6.42
C ALA A 101 2.64 9.56 5.17
N ALA A 102 3.34 9.06 4.16
CA ALA A 102 3.51 9.78 2.89
C ALA A 102 2.18 9.99 2.16
N LEU A 103 1.30 8.97 2.11
CA LEU A 103 -0.05 9.12 1.56
C LEU A 103 -0.87 10.18 2.29
N LEU A 104 -0.78 10.23 3.62
CA LEU A 104 -1.49 11.24 4.42
C LEU A 104 -0.94 12.66 4.15
N LEU A 105 0.38 12.80 4.05
CA LEU A 105 1.01 14.09 3.69
C LEU A 105 0.58 14.55 2.31
N ARG A 106 0.52 13.66 1.33
CA ARG A 106 0.05 13.94 -0.03
C ARG A 106 -1.41 14.43 -0.01
N TRP A 107 -2.29 13.71 0.67
CA TRP A 107 -3.69 14.08 0.81
C TRP A 107 -3.87 15.46 1.45
N ILE A 108 -3.09 15.78 2.51
CA ILE A 108 -3.09 17.12 3.13
C ILE A 108 -2.59 18.18 2.16
N GLY A 109 -1.50 17.89 1.44
CA GLY A 109 -0.87 18.80 0.49
C GLY A 109 -1.79 19.20 -0.65
N GLU A 110 -2.50 18.22 -1.22
CA GLU A 110 -3.48 18.43 -2.30
C GLU A 110 -4.68 19.25 -1.82
N ARG A 111 -5.24 18.91 -0.65
CA ARG A 111 -6.44 19.59 -0.14
C ARG A 111 -6.19 20.99 0.40
N ARG A 112 -4.98 21.29 0.85
CA ARG A 112 -4.61 22.60 1.42
C ARG A 112 -3.76 23.44 0.49
N GLU A 113 -3.54 22.99 -0.75
CA GLU A 113 -2.65 23.64 -1.71
C GLU A 113 -1.28 23.94 -1.10
N ALA A 114 -0.74 22.97 -0.34
CA ALA A 114 0.46 23.11 0.47
C ALA A 114 1.63 22.28 -0.12
N PRO A 115 2.42 22.85 -1.04
CA PRO A 115 3.44 22.11 -1.79
C PRO A 115 4.53 21.49 -0.91
N GLN A 116 4.79 22.04 0.27
CA GLN A 116 5.76 21.48 1.21
C GLN A 116 5.36 20.06 1.70
N PHE A 117 4.07 19.76 1.82
CA PHE A 117 3.60 18.41 2.17
C PHE A 117 3.73 17.44 1.01
N LEU A 118 3.50 17.91 -0.23
CA LEU A 118 3.71 17.10 -1.43
C LEU A 118 5.20 16.75 -1.58
N ALA A 119 6.09 17.73 -1.42
CA ALA A 119 7.52 17.50 -1.48
C ALA A 119 8.01 16.52 -0.38
N ALA A 120 7.45 16.60 0.83
CA ALA A 120 7.76 15.67 1.90
C ALA A 120 7.29 14.24 1.57
N ALA A 121 6.08 14.08 1.02
CA ALA A 121 5.56 12.80 0.56
C ALA A 121 6.46 12.18 -0.52
N ASP A 122 6.82 12.97 -1.54
CA ASP A 122 7.71 12.54 -2.61
C ASP A 122 9.08 12.09 -2.08
N ALA A 123 9.65 12.84 -1.14
CA ALA A 123 10.94 12.50 -0.54
C ALA A 123 10.89 11.15 0.20
N ILE A 124 9.82 10.88 0.95
CA ILE A 124 9.63 9.61 1.64
C ILE A 124 9.48 8.46 0.64
N GLU A 125 8.59 8.59 -0.34
CA GLU A 125 8.35 7.57 -1.37
C GLU A 125 9.63 7.24 -2.15
N GLN A 126 10.40 8.25 -2.56
CA GLN A 126 11.65 8.06 -3.26
C GLN A 126 12.70 7.37 -2.38
N ALA A 127 12.74 7.70 -1.07
CA ALA A 127 13.65 7.03 -0.14
C ALA A 127 13.31 5.54 -0.01
N ILE A 128 12.03 5.19 0.14
CA ILE A 128 11.57 3.79 0.19
C ILE A 128 11.96 3.07 -1.12
N LYS A 129 11.60 3.63 -2.28
CA LYS A 129 11.93 3.05 -3.59
C LYS A 129 13.43 2.78 -3.75
N LYS A 130 14.28 3.73 -3.37
CA LYS A 130 15.74 3.58 -3.42
C LYS A 130 16.26 2.50 -2.45
N ALA A 131 15.70 2.44 -1.23
CA ALA A 131 16.11 1.46 -0.24
C ALA A 131 15.76 0.04 -0.67
N VAL A 132 14.58 -0.20 -1.23
CA VAL A 132 14.16 -1.54 -1.69
C VAL A 132 14.73 -1.94 -3.04
N ALA A 133 15.25 -1.02 -3.84
CA ALA A 133 15.89 -1.33 -5.12
C ALA A 133 17.21 -2.11 -4.94
N THR A 134 17.89 -1.95 -3.82
CA THR A 134 19.20 -2.57 -3.56
C THR A 134 19.09 -3.67 -2.51
N ALA A 135 19.46 -4.89 -2.84
CA ALA A 135 19.33 -6.06 -1.96
C ALA A 135 19.97 -5.86 -0.56
N SER A 136 21.14 -5.22 -0.49
CA SER A 136 21.84 -4.96 0.78
C SER A 136 21.17 -3.91 1.69
N THR A 137 20.14 -3.24 1.21
CA THR A 137 19.38 -2.22 1.96
C THR A 137 17.92 -2.60 2.19
N ARG A 138 17.53 -3.84 1.88
CA ARG A 138 16.20 -4.38 2.14
C ARG A 138 16.09 -4.95 3.55
N THR A 139 14.85 -5.05 4.02
CA THR A 139 14.50 -5.84 5.20
C THR A 139 14.42 -7.34 4.89
N ALA A 140 14.32 -8.17 5.90
CA ALA A 140 14.38 -9.64 5.76
C ALA A 140 13.20 -10.21 4.94
N ASP A 141 12.01 -9.65 5.05
CA ASP A 141 10.82 -10.02 4.26
C ASP A 141 11.00 -9.79 2.75
N LEU A 142 11.88 -8.85 2.38
CA LEU A 142 12.27 -8.56 1.00
C LEU A 142 13.61 -9.24 0.60
N GLY A 143 14.07 -10.21 1.38
CA GLY A 143 15.31 -10.95 1.14
C GLY A 143 16.58 -10.15 1.41
N GLY A 144 16.52 -9.10 2.24
CA GLY A 144 17.66 -8.29 2.63
C GLY A 144 18.16 -8.56 4.04
N PRO A 145 19.30 -7.96 4.44
CA PRO A 145 19.95 -8.20 5.74
C PRO A 145 19.52 -7.22 6.84
N LEU A 146 18.72 -6.16 6.54
CA LEU A 146 18.48 -5.09 7.50
C LEU A 146 17.32 -5.42 8.44
N GLY A 147 17.48 -5.07 9.71
CA GLY A 147 16.41 -4.98 10.68
C GLY A 147 15.65 -3.63 10.58
N THR A 148 14.58 -3.51 11.34
CA THR A 148 13.71 -2.33 11.39
C THR A 148 14.49 -1.03 11.63
N THR A 149 15.36 -1.03 12.64
CA THR A 149 16.16 0.14 13.05
C THR A 149 17.13 0.56 11.95
N ALA A 150 17.94 -0.37 11.44
CA ALA A 150 18.93 -0.09 10.41
C ALA A 150 18.28 0.39 9.08
N PHE A 151 17.16 -0.19 8.71
CA PHE A 151 16.39 0.24 7.55
C PHE A 151 15.84 1.67 7.74
N THR A 152 15.25 1.97 8.90
CA THR A 152 14.73 3.31 9.22
C THR A 152 15.86 4.35 9.20
N ASP A 153 17.02 4.08 9.79
CA ASP A 153 18.18 4.97 9.75
C ASP A 153 18.65 5.24 8.31
N ARG A 154 18.56 4.22 7.46
CA ARG A 154 18.89 4.37 6.03
C ARG A 154 17.92 5.31 5.32
N LEU A 155 16.62 5.17 5.56
CA LEU A 155 15.61 6.08 5.02
C LEU A 155 15.84 7.52 5.47
N LEU A 156 16.08 7.74 6.76
CA LEU A 156 16.34 9.07 7.33
C LEU A 156 17.56 9.75 6.68
N LYS A 157 18.62 8.99 6.36
CA LYS A 157 19.79 9.51 5.65
C LYS A 157 19.47 9.89 4.19
N MET A 158 18.55 9.16 3.54
CA MET A 158 18.14 9.45 2.16
C MET A 158 17.22 10.68 2.08
N ILE A 159 16.30 10.84 3.05
CA ILE A 159 15.37 11.97 3.11
C ILE A 159 16.10 13.29 3.44
N LYS A 160 17.10 13.25 4.32
CA LYS A 160 17.87 14.45 4.76
C LYS A 160 18.87 14.98 3.74
N LYS A 161 19.09 14.26 2.64
CA LYS A 161 19.94 14.75 1.54
C LYS A 161 19.04 15.14 0.37
N PRO A 162 18.79 16.45 0.13
CA PRO A 162 18.12 16.92 -1.07
C PRO A 162 18.94 16.59 -2.32
#